data_ccd8e94e86997f37cf215c74880e5ebf
#
_entry.id   ccd8e94e86997f37cf215c74880e5ebf
#
_cell.length_a   1.000
_cell.length_b   1.000
_cell.length_c   1.000
_cell.angle_alpha   90.00
_cell.angle_beta   90.00
_cell.angle_gamma   90.00
#
_symmetry.space_group_name_H-M   'P 1'
#
loop_
_entity.id
_entity.type
_entity.pdbx_description
1 polymer ?
#
loop_
_entity_poly.entity_id
_entity_poly.type
_entity_poly.pdbx_seq_one_letter_code
_entity_poly.pdbx_strand_id
1 'polypeptide(L)'
;MRASWTLTPGVLNLAVTQRSLAQTVCKPGWTRTVRPPVSYTNALKLRQLRQYRLRGPPAAFQEDHLISLELGGNPTDPRNLWPEPYPRAKAVDQIENDLNHRLCTGSLTLAQAQARESALKHAAG
;
A
#
# COMPACT_ATOMS: atom_id res chain seq x y z
N MET A 1 -13.86 4.59 -4.93
CA MET A 1 -13.10 4.23 -6.14
C MET A 1 -12.17 3.07 -5.81
N ARG A 2 -11.98 2.18 -6.73
CA ARG A 2 -11.16 0.99 -6.53
C ARG A 2 -9.88 1.05 -7.36
N ALA A 3 -8.84 0.35 -6.89
CA ALA A 3 -7.61 0.21 -7.64
C ALA A 3 -7.83 -0.66 -8.89
N SER A 4 -7.09 -0.35 -9.94
CA SER A 4 -7.13 -1.09 -11.20
C SER A 4 -6.24 -2.32 -11.13
N TRP A 5 -6.77 -3.49 -11.46
CA TRP A 5 -5.96 -4.70 -11.58
C TRP A 5 -4.87 -4.56 -12.66
N THR A 6 -5.17 -3.81 -13.72
CA THR A 6 -4.22 -3.61 -14.83
C THR A 6 -3.12 -2.62 -14.46
N LEU A 7 -3.50 -1.47 -13.90
CA LEU A 7 -2.53 -0.41 -13.59
C LEU A 7 -1.79 -0.64 -12.27
N THR A 8 -2.49 -1.18 -11.28
CA THR A 8 -1.96 -1.36 -9.93
C THR A 8 -2.28 -2.76 -9.40
N PRO A 9 -1.68 -3.80 -9.98
CA PRO A 9 -1.96 -5.17 -9.51
C PRO A 9 -1.43 -5.45 -8.11
N GLY A 10 -0.45 -4.68 -7.65
CA GLY A 10 0.28 -4.94 -6.43
C GLY A 10 1.59 -5.66 -6.70
N VAL A 11 2.66 -5.24 -6.03
CA VAL A 11 3.98 -5.84 -6.14
C VAL A 11 4.56 -5.97 -4.74
N LEU A 12 5.15 -7.11 -4.43
CA LEU A 12 5.71 -7.40 -3.12
C LEU A 12 7.17 -6.97 -3.01
N ASN A 13 7.58 -6.66 -1.78
CA ASN A 13 8.99 -6.49 -1.42
C ASN A 13 9.54 -7.86 -1.04
N LEU A 14 10.49 -8.37 -1.83
CA LEU A 14 11.03 -9.71 -1.64
C LEU A 14 11.85 -9.86 -0.36
N ALA A 15 12.29 -8.75 0.26
CA ALA A 15 12.95 -8.78 1.56
C ALA A 15 12.00 -9.13 2.69
N VAL A 16 10.68 -8.97 2.50
CA VAL A 16 9.68 -9.30 3.51
C VAL A 16 9.14 -10.69 3.23
N THR A 17 9.45 -11.61 4.13
CA THR A 17 9.01 -13.00 4.07
C THR A 17 8.39 -13.40 5.41
N GLN A 18 7.69 -14.53 5.45
CA GLN A 18 7.15 -15.04 6.71
C GLN A 18 8.23 -15.22 7.78
N ARG A 19 9.45 -15.58 7.38
CA ARG A 19 10.59 -15.77 8.29
C ARG A 19 11.22 -14.44 8.74
N SER A 20 11.10 -13.38 7.95
CA SER A 20 11.76 -12.11 8.24
C SER A 20 10.86 -11.08 8.91
N LEU A 21 9.64 -11.45 9.34
CA LEU A 21 8.67 -10.50 9.90
C LEU A 21 9.25 -9.69 11.06
N ALA A 22 9.94 -10.34 11.99
CA ALA A 22 10.50 -9.68 13.18
C ALA A 22 11.59 -8.67 12.85
N GLN A 23 12.28 -8.82 11.71
CA GLN A 23 13.33 -7.93 11.24
C GLN A 23 12.82 -6.88 10.27
N THR A 24 11.58 -7.00 9.79
CA THR A 24 10.98 -6.14 8.79
C THR A 24 9.67 -5.53 9.30
N VAL A 25 8.54 -5.92 8.76
CA VAL A 25 7.24 -5.26 9.01
C VAL A 25 6.79 -5.29 10.46
N CYS A 26 7.29 -6.22 11.27
CA CYS A 26 6.96 -6.28 12.70
C CYS A 26 8.00 -5.58 13.59
N LYS A 27 9.08 -5.05 13.00
CA LYS A 27 10.07 -4.26 13.73
C LYS A 27 9.62 -2.81 13.79
N PRO A 28 9.48 -2.21 14.99
CA PRO A 28 9.08 -0.81 15.11
C PRO A 28 10.00 0.12 14.31
N GLY A 29 9.39 1.02 13.52
CA GLY A 29 10.12 2.00 12.72
C GLY A 29 10.67 1.48 11.40
N TRP A 30 10.52 0.20 11.08
CA TRP A 30 11.09 -0.36 9.84
C TRP A 30 10.52 0.29 8.58
N THR A 31 9.21 0.57 8.53
CA THR A 31 8.59 1.17 7.33
C THR A 31 9.20 2.52 6.96
N ARG A 32 9.68 3.28 7.94
CA ARG A 32 10.38 4.55 7.68
C ARG A 32 11.68 4.36 6.91
N THR A 33 12.34 3.21 7.08
CA THR A 33 13.61 2.93 6.39
C THR A 33 13.43 2.63 4.92
N VAL A 34 12.24 2.19 4.50
CA VAL A 34 11.95 1.82 3.10
C VAL A 34 11.03 2.80 2.39
N ARG A 35 10.43 3.74 3.12
CA ARG A 35 9.48 4.71 2.55
C ARG A 35 10.18 5.60 1.52
N PRO A 36 9.62 5.70 0.28
CA PRO A 36 10.22 6.56 -0.72
C PRO A 36 10.06 8.05 -0.36
N PRO A 37 10.92 8.92 -0.89
CA PRO A 37 10.79 10.36 -0.66
C PRO A 37 9.49 10.91 -1.27
N VAL A 38 8.92 11.93 -0.62
CA VAL A 38 7.68 12.56 -1.05
C VAL A 38 7.79 13.13 -2.47
N SER A 39 8.98 13.62 -2.85
CA SER A 39 9.21 14.10 -4.21
C SER A 39 8.96 13.01 -5.26
N TYR A 40 9.34 11.77 -4.98
CA TYR A 40 9.09 10.63 -5.86
C TYR A 40 7.59 10.33 -5.98
N THR A 41 6.92 10.18 -4.83
CA THR A 41 5.49 9.83 -4.82
C THR A 41 4.61 10.96 -5.37
N ASN A 42 4.98 12.23 -5.16
CA ASN A 42 4.24 13.34 -5.74
C ASN A 42 4.34 13.36 -7.28
N ALA A 43 5.52 13.12 -7.83
CA ALA A 43 5.70 13.05 -9.28
C ALA A 43 4.93 11.87 -9.89
N LEU A 44 4.99 10.72 -9.23
CA LEU A 44 4.26 9.52 -9.66
C LEU A 44 2.75 9.74 -9.61
N LYS A 45 2.25 10.38 -8.56
CA LYS A 45 0.82 10.69 -8.42
C LYS A 45 0.30 11.51 -9.61
N LEU A 46 1.05 12.50 -10.06
CA LEU A 46 0.65 13.32 -11.20
C LEU A 46 0.48 12.48 -12.47
N ARG A 47 1.40 11.56 -12.71
CA ARG A 47 1.30 10.62 -13.86
C ARG A 47 0.12 9.68 -13.72
N GLN A 48 -0.10 9.15 -12.55
CA GLN A 48 -1.15 8.16 -12.30
C GLN A 48 -2.54 8.77 -12.32
N LEU A 49 -2.70 10.03 -11.91
CA LEU A 49 -3.96 10.75 -12.06
C LEU A 49 -4.40 10.76 -13.53
N ARG A 50 -3.47 10.94 -14.45
CA ARG A 50 -3.76 10.86 -15.89
C ARG A 50 -4.08 9.44 -16.34
N GLN A 51 -3.30 8.45 -15.90
CA GLN A 51 -3.52 7.05 -16.25
C GLN A 51 -4.88 6.53 -15.77
N TYR A 52 -5.27 6.94 -14.56
CA TYR A 52 -6.57 6.60 -13.99
C TYR A 52 -7.71 7.49 -14.50
N ARG A 53 -7.41 8.50 -15.32
CA ARG A 53 -8.38 9.48 -15.84
C ARG A 53 -9.16 10.17 -14.72
N LEU A 54 -8.45 10.53 -13.65
CA LEU A 54 -9.03 11.21 -12.51
C LEU A 54 -8.90 12.71 -12.65
N ARG A 55 -9.94 13.42 -12.21
CA ARG A 55 -10.00 14.89 -12.19
C ARG A 55 -9.94 15.38 -10.75
N GLY A 56 -9.45 16.60 -10.58
CA GLY A 56 -9.36 17.26 -9.30
C GLY A 56 -7.92 17.58 -8.93
N PRO A 57 -7.74 18.35 -7.84
CA PRO A 57 -6.40 18.74 -7.42
C PRO A 57 -5.64 17.52 -6.85
N PRO A 58 -4.31 17.46 -7.04
CA PRO A 58 -3.52 16.37 -6.48
C PRO A 58 -3.68 16.18 -4.96
N ALA A 59 -3.94 17.28 -4.23
CA ALA A 59 -4.16 17.22 -2.78
C ALA A 59 -5.43 16.46 -2.37
N ALA A 60 -6.35 16.20 -3.30
CA ALA A 60 -7.55 15.41 -3.04
C ALA A 60 -7.27 13.90 -3.01
N PHE A 61 -6.04 13.49 -3.35
CA PHE A 61 -5.65 12.08 -3.45
C PHE A 61 -4.40 11.82 -2.62
N GLN A 62 -4.37 10.66 -1.98
CA GLN A 62 -3.17 10.11 -1.36
C GLN A 62 -2.51 9.15 -2.34
N GLU A 63 -1.21 9.31 -2.57
CA GLU A 63 -0.44 8.31 -3.31
C GLU A 63 -0.21 7.13 -2.36
N ASP A 64 -0.99 6.08 -2.54
CA ASP A 64 -1.07 4.96 -1.61
C ASP A 64 -0.42 3.69 -2.20
N HIS A 65 0.21 2.90 -1.33
CA HIS A 65 0.70 1.57 -1.72
C HIS A 65 -0.47 0.60 -1.76
N LEU A 66 -0.61 -0.17 -2.84
CA LEU A 66 -1.67 -1.19 -2.92
C LEU A 66 -1.47 -2.25 -1.84
N ILE A 67 -0.28 -2.83 -1.79
CA ILE A 67 0.16 -3.61 -0.64
C ILE A 67 0.99 -2.65 0.20
N SER A 68 0.51 -2.35 1.39
CA SER A 68 1.14 -1.36 2.26
C SER A 68 2.56 -1.79 2.66
N LEU A 69 3.38 -0.82 3.01
CA LEU A 69 4.76 -1.09 3.46
C LEU A 69 4.76 -2.00 4.67
N GLU A 70 3.82 -1.79 5.59
CA GLU A 70 3.72 -2.61 6.82
C GLU A 70 3.18 -4.02 6.59
N LEU A 71 2.78 -4.34 5.36
CA LEU A 71 2.40 -5.69 4.94
C LEU A 71 3.34 -6.24 3.87
N GLY A 72 4.48 -5.59 3.65
CA GLY A 72 5.52 -6.10 2.75
C GLY A 72 5.34 -5.75 1.29
N GLY A 73 4.64 -4.66 0.98
CA GLY A 73 4.53 -4.15 -0.39
C GLY A 73 5.83 -3.51 -0.87
N ASN A 74 6.04 -3.54 -2.18
CA ASN A 74 7.19 -2.88 -2.79
C ASN A 74 7.08 -1.36 -2.63
N PRO A 75 8.12 -0.68 -2.14
CA PRO A 75 8.04 0.75 -1.83
C PRO A 75 7.95 1.66 -3.04
N THR A 76 8.52 1.28 -4.17
CA THR A 76 8.77 2.20 -5.29
C THR A 76 8.25 1.74 -6.63
N ASP A 77 7.84 0.47 -6.77
CA ASP A 77 7.32 -0.01 -8.05
C ASP A 77 5.97 0.67 -8.35
N PRO A 78 5.84 1.37 -9.49
CA PRO A 78 4.59 2.06 -9.83
C PRO A 78 3.36 1.14 -9.88
N ARG A 79 3.56 -0.16 -10.09
CA ARG A 79 2.46 -1.14 -10.09
C ARG A 79 1.95 -1.47 -8.69
N ASN A 80 2.62 -0.96 -7.65
CA ASN A 80 2.20 -1.07 -6.26
C ASN A 80 1.77 0.28 -5.67
N LEU A 81 1.58 1.30 -6.48
CA LEU A 81 1.18 2.64 -6.05
C LEU A 81 0.01 3.14 -6.89
N TRP A 82 -0.91 3.88 -6.26
CA TRP A 82 -2.05 4.44 -6.95
C TRP A 82 -2.62 5.65 -6.20
N PRO A 83 -3.32 6.57 -6.91
CA PRO A 83 -3.88 7.77 -6.27
C PRO A 83 -5.24 7.44 -5.65
N GLU A 84 -5.28 7.24 -4.34
CA GLU A 84 -6.51 6.95 -3.63
C GLU A 84 -7.19 8.23 -3.15
N PRO A 85 -8.49 8.44 -3.43
CA PRO A 85 -9.20 9.63 -2.99
C PRO A 85 -9.34 9.70 -1.46
N TYR A 86 -9.17 10.89 -0.89
CA TYR A 86 -9.62 11.17 0.46
C TYR A 86 -11.15 11.35 0.48
N PRO A 87 -11.86 11.04 1.57
CA PRO A 87 -11.36 10.59 2.89
C PRO A 87 -11.19 9.07 3.01
N ARG A 88 -11.47 8.29 1.95
CA ARG A 88 -11.40 6.82 2.00
C ARG A 88 -10.04 6.33 2.46
N ALA A 89 -8.96 6.99 2.05
CA ALA A 89 -7.60 6.63 2.42
C ALA A 89 -7.42 6.51 3.94
N LYS A 90 -8.05 7.39 4.73
CA LYS A 90 -7.91 7.34 6.19
C LYS A 90 -8.53 6.08 6.81
N ALA A 91 -9.68 5.65 6.29
CA ALA A 91 -10.34 4.43 6.77
C ALA A 91 -9.51 3.20 6.40
N VAL A 92 -8.92 3.19 5.22
CA VAL A 92 -8.07 2.10 4.75
C VAL A 92 -6.79 2.02 5.58
N ASP A 93 -6.20 3.14 5.97
CA ASP A 93 -5.01 3.16 6.83
C ASP A 93 -5.25 2.40 8.15
N GLN A 94 -6.43 2.55 8.75
CA GLN A 94 -6.77 1.82 9.97
C GLN A 94 -6.90 0.31 9.73
N ILE A 95 -7.46 -0.08 8.59
CA ILE A 95 -7.58 -1.49 8.22
C ILE A 95 -6.18 -2.10 8.01
N GLU A 96 -5.28 -1.36 7.38
CA GLU A 96 -3.90 -1.79 7.19
C GLU A 96 -3.18 -1.99 8.52
N ASN A 97 -3.35 -1.08 9.46
CA ASN A 97 -2.77 -1.20 10.80
C ASN A 97 -3.32 -2.42 11.55
N ASP A 98 -4.61 -2.70 11.43
CA ASP A 98 -5.22 -3.89 12.02
C ASP A 98 -4.66 -5.18 11.40
N LEU A 99 -4.51 -5.22 10.08
CA LEU A 99 -3.92 -6.37 9.40
C LEU A 99 -2.47 -6.60 9.83
N ASN A 100 -1.68 -5.53 9.97
CA ASN A 100 -0.31 -5.63 10.48
C ASN A 100 -0.29 -6.18 11.90
N HIS A 101 -1.17 -5.71 12.78
CA HIS A 101 -1.28 -6.22 14.14
C HIS A 101 -1.59 -7.71 14.15
N ARG A 102 -2.54 -8.17 13.35
CA ARG A 102 -2.91 -9.59 13.24
C ARG A 102 -1.76 -10.43 12.67
N LEU A 103 -1.04 -9.88 11.70
CA LEU A 103 0.16 -10.53 11.15
C LEU A 103 1.22 -10.71 12.22
N CYS A 104 1.53 -9.63 12.95
CA CYS A 104 2.62 -9.64 13.93
C CYS A 104 2.28 -10.40 15.21
N THR A 105 1.00 -10.61 15.50
CA THR A 105 0.55 -11.47 16.64
C THR A 105 0.30 -12.91 16.24
N GLY A 106 0.44 -13.27 14.96
CA GLY A 106 0.31 -14.64 14.47
C GLY A 106 -1.10 -15.06 14.10
N SER A 107 -2.09 -14.15 14.12
CA SER A 107 -3.47 -14.48 13.73
C SER A 107 -3.63 -14.64 12.21
N LEU A 108 -2.76 -14.02 11.42
CA LEU A 108 -2.74 -14.13 9.97
C LEU A 108 -1.32 -14.43 9.50
N THR A 109 -1.21 -15.18 8.41
CA THR A 109 0.06 -15.30 7.71
C THR A 109 0.30 -14.06 6.85
N LEU A 110 1.55 -13.86 6.43
CA LEU A 110 1.90 -12.76 5.52
C LEU A 110 1.06 -12.82 4.23
N ALA A 111 0.95 -13.99 3.62
CA ALA A 111 0.16 -14.17 2.40
C ALA A 111 -1.31 -13.84 2.62
N GLN A 112 -1.89 -14.24 3.75
CA GLN A 112 -3.29 -13.94 4.08
C GLN A 112 -3.53 -12.44 4.25
N ALA A 113 -2.64 -11.75 4.97
CA ALA A 113 -2.75 -10.32 5.19
C ALA A 113 -2.66 -9.54 3.87
N GLN A 114 -1.70 -9.89 3.03
CA GLN A 114 -1.52 -9.28 1.72
C GLN A 114 -2.72 -9.52 0.80
N ALA A 115 -3.26 -10.73 0.79
CA ALA A 115 -4.43 -11.07 -0.01
C ALA A 115 -5.67 -10.30 0.41
N ARG A 116 -5.88 -10.11 1.71
CA ARG A 116 -7.02 -9.33 2.24
C ARG A 116 -6.92 -7.87 1.85
N GLU A 117 -5.74 -7.28 1.94
CA GLU A 117 -5.55 -5.88 1.55
C GLU A 117 -5.76 -5.70 0.05
N SER A 118 -5.18 -6.56 -0.75
CA SER A 118 -5.37 -6.52 -2.22
C SER A 118 -6.83 -6.63 -2.61
N ALA A 119 -7.54 -7.59 -2.03
CA ALA A 119 -8.97 -7.79 -2.29
C ALA A 119 -9.79 -6.55 -1.92
N LEU A 120 -9.49 -5.92 -0.77
CA LEU A 120 -10.18 -4.71 -0.33
C LEU A 120 -9.99 -3.57 -1.32
N LYS A 121 -8.77 -3.29 -1.70
CA LYS A 121 -8.45 -2.12 -2.54
C LYS A 121 -8.91 -2.31 -3.99
N HIS A 122 -8.87 -3.52 -4.49
CA HIS A 122 -9.37 -3.81 -5.83
C HIS A 122 -10.91 -3.89 -5.90
N ALA A 123 -11.58 -4.07 -4.77
CA ALA A 123 -13.04 -4.13 -4.72
C ALA A 123 -13.68 -2.78 -4.40
N ALA A 124 -13.11 -2.04 -3.43
CA ALA A 124 -13.75 -0.86 -2.88
C ALA A 124 -12.82 0.34 -2.65
N GLY A 125 -11.54 0.14 -2.74
CA GLY A 125 -10.55 1.21 -2.47
C GLY A 125 -10.22 1.42 -1.04
#